data_1c65e0d7c40689059508c22e5a99915a
#
_entry.id   1c65e0d7c40689059508c22e5a99915a
#
_cell.length_a   1.000
_cell.length_b   1.000
_cell.length_c   1.000
_cell.angle_alpha   90.00
_cell.angle_beta   90.00
_cell.angle_gamma   90.00
#
_symmetry.space_group_name_H-M   'P 1'
#
loop_
_entity.id
_entity.type
_entity.pdbx_description
1 polymer ?
#
loop_
_entity_poly.entity_id
_entity_poly.type
_entity_poly.pdbx_seq_one_letter_code
_entity_poly.pdbx_strand_id
1 'polypeptide(L)'
;GSRGMGGLVLAMTLVATYTSASSFLGGPGLASTFGLSQSWIAGVQIGATFLTLGVLGKKFALISRRIQGVTISDYLRARYQSGAVVVLCGLALVVFFITQMIGQFIGGATLIQTVTGVPYWAGLLLFGAVVILYTAFRGFRAVVLTDTLQGIVMTCGTFLMLFFIIRQCGGMEDIVNQLNVSNPGWDLMGKGTYGKDIAVLQPGYMVSYWVL
;
A
#
# COMPACT_ATOMS: atom_id res chain seq x y z
N GLY A 1 -7.17 23.42 -7.73
CA GLY A 1 -6.09 22.58 -8.20
C GLY A 1 -6.12 22.51 -9.71
N SER A 2 -5.02 22.78 -10.40
CA SER A 2 -4.96 22.78 -11.85
C SER A 2 -5.27 21.36 -12.37
N ARG A 3 -6.31 21.22 -13.14
CA ARG A 3 -6.72 19.99 -13.84
C ARG A 3 -5.77 19.59 -15.00
N GLY A 4 -4.53 20.09 -15.02
CA GLY A 4 -3.55 19.95 -16.08
C GLY A 4 -2.38 19.03 -15.76
N MET A 5 -2.54 18.06 -14.84
CA MET A 5 -1.49 17.09 -14.57
C MET A 5 -1.48 16.00 -15.63
N GLY A 6 -0.29 15.72 -16.19
CA GLY A 6 -0.12 14.64 -17.17
C GLY A 6 -0.39 13.25 -16.56
N GLY A 7 -0.77 12.30 -17.41
CA GLY A 7 -1.11 10.95 -16.99
C GLY A 7 0.03 10.24 -16.24
N LEU A 8 1.29 10.46 -16.63
CA LEU A 8 2.46 9.89 -15.94
C LEU A 8 2.60 10.41 -14.49
N VAL A 9 2.45 11.74 -14.32
CA VAL A 9 2.52 12.36 -12.99
C VAL A 9 1.43 11.82 -12.09
N LEU A 10 0.21 11.70 -12.61
CA LEU A 10 -0.91 11.12 -11.86
C LEU A 10 -0.66 9.65 -11.50
N ALA A 11 -0.16 8.85 -12.44
CA ALA A 11 0.17 7.45 -12.20
C ALA A 11 1.24 7.28 -11.11
N MET A 12 2.34 8.03 -11.17
CA MET A 12 3.41 7.98 -10.18
C MET A 12 2.96 8.47 -8.80
N THR A 13 2.14 9.53 -8.74
CA THR A 13 1.53 9.99 -7.49
C THR A 13 0.63 8.91 -6.89
N LEU A 14 -0.17 8.22 -7.72
CA LEU A 14 -1.00 7.11 -7.24
C LEU A 14 -0.13 5.95 -6.72
N VAL A 15 0.94 5.57 -7.42
CA VAL A 15 1.89 4.54 -6.94
C VAL A 15 2.46 4.95 -5.59
N ALA A 16 2.97 6.17 -5.45
CA ALA A 16 3.54 6.65 -4.20
C ALA A 16 2.52 6.70 -3.04
N THR A 17 1.29 7.11 -3.33
CA THR A 17 0.21 7.21 -2.33
C THR A 17 -0.31 5.83 -1.92
N TYR A 18 -0.39 4.89 -2.86
CA TYR A 18 -0.94 3.55 -2.61
C TYR A 18 0.08 2.61 -1.96
N THR A 19 1.37 2.82 -2.23
CA THR A 19 2.43 2.02 -1.64
C THR A 19 2.63 2.42 -0.18
N SER A 20 2.44 1.46 0.72
CA SER A 20 2.53 1.66 2.16
C SER A 20 3.65 0.80 2.77
N ALA A 21 4.03 1.10 4.01
CA ALA A 21 4.96 0.26 4.77
C ALA A 21 4.42 -1.18 4.89
N SER A 22 3.11 -1.36 5.02
CA SER A 22 2.49 -2.70 5.03
C SER A 22 2.63 -3.42 3.69
N SER A 23 2.62 -2.72 2.56
CA SER A 23 2.85 -3.33 1.24
C SER A 23 4.30 -3.75 1.06
N PHE A 24 5.25 -2.89 1.46
CA PHE A 24 6.68 -3.12 1.25
C PHE A 24 7.33 -4.06 2.26
N LEU A 25 6.94 -3.99 3.52
CA LEU A 25 7.49 -4.82 4.61
C LEU A 25 6.52 -5.94 5.00
N GLY A 26 5.24 -5.63 5.16
CA GLY A 26 4.23 -6.58 5.60
C GLY A 26 3.93 -7.65 4.55
N GLY A 27 3.78 -7.29 3.29
CA GLY A 27 3.50 -8.22 2.20
C GLY A 27 4.56 -9.33 2.07
N PRO A 28 5.84 -8.99 1.86
CA PRO A 28 6.92 -9.97 1.85
C PRO A 28 7.06 -10.76 3.15
N GLY A 29 6.88 -10.11 4.32
CA GLY A 29 6.88 -10.78 5.63
C GLY A 29 5.78 -11.83 5.74
N LEU A 30 4.57 -11.52 5.32
CA LEU A 30 3.47 -12.48 5.28
C LEU A 30 3.72 -13.61 4.27
N ALA A 31 4.27 -13.29 3.09
CA ALA A 31 4.62 -14.31 2.11
C ALA A 31 5.71 -15.27 2.62
N SER A 32 6.70 -14.78 3.37
CA SER A 32 7.72 -15.64 3.98
C SER A 32 7.13 -16.53 5.08
N THR A 33 6.14 -16.04 5.81
CA THR A 33 5.52 -16.74 6.94
C THR A 33 4.48 -17.78 6.49
N PHE A 34 3.62 -17.40 5.55
CA PHE A 34 2.45 -18.17 5.11
C PHE A 34 2.60 -18.79 3.71
N GLY A 35 3.69 -18.51 3.02
CA GLY A 35 3.93 -18.99 1.66
C GLY A 35 3.44 -18.03 0.57
N LEU A 36 3.74 -18.39 -0.67
CA LEU A 36 3.39 -17.57 -1.85
C LEU A 36 1.88 -17.46 -2.12
N SER A 37 1.06 -18.33 -1.53
CA SER A 37 -0.40 -18.19 -1.60
C SER A 37 -0.88 -16.83 -1.09
N GLN A 38 -0.13 -16.23 -0.17
CA GLN A 38 -0.41 -14.90 0.34
C GLN A 38 -0.22 -13.80 -0.75
N SER A 39 0.56 -14.06 -1.77
CA SER A 39 0.72 -13.16 -2.93
C SER A 39 -0.57 -13.03 -3.75
N TRP A 40 -1.52 -13.97 -3.58
CA TRP A 40 -2.85 -13.87 -4.18
C TRP A 40 -3.62 -12.63 -3.75
N ILE A 41 -3.38 -12.15 -2.53
CA ILE A 41 -3.94 -10.89 -2.01
C ILE A 41 -3.51 -9.71 -2.89
N ALA A 42 -2.25 -9.70 -3.36
CA ALA A 42 -1.79 -8.66 -4.28
C ALA A 42 -2.54 -8.72 -5.63
N GLY A 43 -2.82 -9.92 -6.13
CA GLY A 43 -3.63 -10.11 -7.34
C GLY A 43 -5.05 -9.54 -7.21
N VAL A 44 -5.70 -9.79 -6.07
CA VAL A 44 -7.03 -9.23 -5.75
C VAL A 44 -6.98 -7.70 -5.68
N GLN A 45 -5.97 -7.14 -5.04
CA GLN A 45 -5.82 -5.67 -4.95
C GLN A 45 -5.65 -5.01 -6.32
N ILE A 46 -4.95 -5.63 -7.26
CA ILE A 46 -4.83 -5.11 -8.62
C ILE A 46 -6.21 -5.03 -9.28
N GLY A 47 -6.99 -6.12 -9.23
CA GLY A 47 -8.35 -6.18 -9.77
C GLY A 47 -9.29 -5.16 -9.12
N ALA A 48 -9.29 -5.08 -7.80
CA ALA A 48 -10.11 -4.13 -7.04
C ALA A 48 -9.76 -2.67 -7.37
N THR A 49 -8.48 -2.34 -7.47
CA THR A 49 -8.02 -1.00 -7.85
C THR A 49 -8.45 -0.64 -9.26
N PHE A 50 -8.34 -1.58 -10.21
CA PHE A 50 -8.78 -1.35 -11.58
C PHE A 50 -10.29 -1.09 -11.68
N LEU A 51 -11.10 -1.85 -10.95
CA LEU A 51 -12.55 -1.63 -10.88
C LEU A 51 -12.88 -0.31 -10.20
N THR A 52 -12.25 -0.01 -9.08
CA THR A 52 -12.52 1.21 -8.31
C THR A 52 -12.14 2.46 -9.10
N LEU A 53 -10.94 2.54 -9.65
CA LEU A 53 -10.46 3.71 -10.37
C LEU A 53 -11.00 3.77 -11.81
N GLY A 54 -11.09 2.64 -12.51
CA GLY A 54 -11.54 2.59 -13.90
C GLY A 54 -13.05 2.79 -14.04
N VAL A 55 -13.84 2.13 -13.22
CA VAL A 55 -15.31 2.16 -13.31
C VAL A 55 -15.90 3.24 -12.41
N LEU A 56 -15.63 3.16 -11.11
CA LEU A 56 -16.20 4.11 -10.14
C LEU A 56 -15.55 5.49 -10.25
N GLY A 57 -14.25 5.57 -10.44
CA GLY A 57 -13.53 6.84 -10.56
C GLY A 57 -14.04 7.70 -11.70
N LYS A 58 -14.38 7.10 -12.85
CA LYS A 58 -14.98 7.81 -13.97
C LYS A 58 -16.35 8.39 -13.64
N LYS A 59 -17.20 7.61 -12.98
CA LYS A 59 -18.53 8.08 -12.50
C LYS A 59 -18.39 9.19 -11.47
N PHE A 60 -17.46 9.02 -10.52
CA PHE A 60 -17.17 10.04 -9.51
C PHE A 60 -16.70 11.35 -10.13
N ALA A 61 -15.80 11.29 -11.11
CA ALA A 61 -15.30 12.47 -11.80
C ALA A 61 -16.40 13.25 -12.53
N LEU A 62 -17.35 12.55 -13.16
CA LEU A 62 -18.48 13.17 -13.82
C LEU A 62 -19.42 13.87 -12.84
N ILE A 63 -19.73 13.20 -11.71
CA ILE A 63 -20.61 13.75 -10.67
C ILE A 63 -19.93 14.93 -9.98
N SER A 64 -18.66 14.81 -9.58
CA SER A 64 -17.88 15.87 -8.94
C SER A 64 -17.84 17.14 -9.80
N ARG A 65 -17.75 16.99 -11.14
CA ARG A 65 -17.83 18.14 -12.06
C ARG A 65 -19.21 18.83 -12.05
N ARG A 66 -20.29 18.05 -11.92
CA ARG A 66 -21.66 18.58 -11.88
C ARG A 66 -21.95 19.34 -10.58
N ILE A 67 -21.51 18.78 -9.43
CA ILE A 67 -21.74 19.37 -8.11
C ILE A 67 -20.68 20.41 -7.72
N GLN A 68 -19.64 20.61 -8.58
CA GLN A 68 -18.47 21.46 -8.28
C GLN A 68 -17.73 21.02 -6.98
N GLY A 69 -17.93 19.76 -6.56
CA GLY A 69 -17.35 19.20 -5.36
C GLY A 69 -15.90 18.77 -5.59
N VAL A 70 -15.07 18.86 -4.55
CA VAL A 70 -13.65 18.47 -4.56
C VAL A 70 -13.40 17.25 -3.67
N THR A 71 -14.25 17.07 -2.66
CA THR A 71 -14.09 16.03 -1.63
C THR A 71 -15.22 15.00 -1.68
N ILE A 72 -14.97 13.84 -1.05
CA ILE A 72 -16.02 12.81 -0.84
C ILE A 72 -17.14 13.39 0.02
N SER A 73 -16.83 14.25 0.99
CA SER A 73 -17.81 14.91 1.84
C SER A 73 -18.78 15.80 1.03
N ASP A 74 -18.29 16.49 0.00
CA ASP A 74 -19.13 17.29 -0.90
C ASP A 74 -20.10 16.39 -1.68
N TYR A 75 -19.61 15.24 -2.14
CA TYR A 75 -20.44 14.25 -2.81
C TYR A 75 -21.53 13.69 -1.90
N LEU A 76 -21.17 13.31 -0.67
CA LEU A 76 -22.14 12.81 0.31
C LEU A 76 -23.17 13.85 0.68
N ARG A 77 -22.76 15.10 0.85
CA ARG A 77 -23.68 16.23 1.10
C ARG A 77 -24.68 16.40 -0.05
N ALA A 78 -24.19 16.38 -1.28
CA ALA A 78 -25.03 16.52 -2.47
C ALA A 78 -26.00 15.32 -2.64
N ARG A 79 -25.55 14.12 -2.29
CA ARG A 79 -26.32 12.88 -2.47
C ARG A 79 -27.39 12.68 -1.39
N TYR A 80 -27.01 12.88 -0.13
CA TYR A 80 -27.88 12.55 1.03
C TYR A 80 -28.55 13.76 1.66
N GLN A 81 -28.11 14.97 1.35
CA GLN A 81 -28.63 16.24 1.90
C GLN A 81 -28.72 16.24 3.43
N SER A 82 -27.92 15.45 4.11
CA SER A 82 -27.90 15.23 5.54
C SER A 82 -26.56 15.63 6.14
N GLY A 83 -26.58 16.59 7.07
CA GLY A 83 -25.39 16.98 7.82
C GLY A 83 -24.83 15.86 8.70
N ALA A 84 -25.69 15.02 9.26
CA ALA A 84 -25.30 13.89 10.10
C ALA A 84 -24.45 12.87 9.32
N VAL A 85 -24.85 12.53 8.10
CA VAL A 85 -24.08 11.62 7.23
C VAL A 85 -22.69 12.17 6.94
N VAL A 86 -22.59 13.47 6.64
CA VAL A 86 -21.29 14.12 6.36
C VAL A 86 -20.37 14.09 7.58
N VAL A 87 -20.90 14.39 8.78
CA VAL A 87 -20.15 14.37 10.03
C VAL A 87 -19.69 12.96 10.38
N LEU A 88 -20.59 11.97 10.32
CA LEU A 88 -20.24 10.57 10.62
C LEU A 88 -19.19 10.03 9.67
N CYS A 89 -19.33 10.27 8.38
CA CYS A 89 -18.31 9.88 7.40
C CYS A 89 -16.98 10.60 7.60
N GLY A 90 -17.03 11.89 7.95
CA GLY A 90 -15.82 12.66 8.29
C GLY A 90 -15.08 12.09 9.49
N LEU A 91 -15.80 11.76 10.57
CA LEU A 91 -15.23 11.12 11.76
C LEU A 91 -14.65 9.74 11.43
N ALA A 92 -15.37 8.92 10.67
CA ALA A 92 -14.87 7.63 10.21
C ALA A 92 -13.56 7.76 9.42
N LEU A 93 -13.51 8.70 8.46
CA LEU A 93 -12.30 8.97 7.69
C LEU A 93 -11.12 9.38 8.58
N VAL A 94 -11.33 10.24 9.57
CA VAL A 94 -10.27 10.64 10.51
C VAL A 94 -9.74 9.44 11.27
N VAL A 95 -10.61 8.58 11.81
CA VAL A 95 -10.22 7.37 12.54
C VAL A 95 -9.41 6.42 11.63
N PHE A 96 -9.89 6.17 10.41
CA PHE A 96 -9.18 5.31 9.45
C PHE A 96 -7.83 5.89 9.05
N PHE A 97 -7.71 7.18 8.82
CA PHE A 97 -6.43 7.80 8.48
C PHE A 97 -5.43 7.77 9.65
N ILE A 98 -5.90 7.98 10.90
CA ILE A 98 -5.04 7.83 12.08
C ILE A 98 -4.50 6.39 12.16
N THR A 99 -5.37 5.39 12.02
CA THR A 99 -4.97 3.98 12.03
C THR A 99 -3.96 3.67 10.93
N GLN A 100 -4.20 4.17 9.71
CA GLN A 100 -3.28 4.01 8.58
C GLN A 100 -1.92 4.66 8.85
N MET A 101 -1.90 5.85 9.45
CA MET A 101 -0.65 6.53 9.81
C MET A 101 0.16 5.78 10.86
N ILE A 102 -0.48 5.17 11.85
CA ILE A 102 0.21 4.33 12.85
C ILE A 102 1.05 3.25 12.16
N GLY A 103 0.46 2.54 11.20
CA GLY A 103 1.18 1.52 10.41
C GLY A 103 2.40 2.08 9.67
N GLN A 104 2.29 3.28 9.09
CA GLN A 104 3.40 3.94 8.40
C GLN A 104 4.53 4.34 9.37
N PHE A 105 4.18 4.86 10.55
CA PHE A 105 5.15 5.23 11.58
C PHE A 105 5.90 4.02 12.13
N ILE A 106 5.19 2.93 12.40
CA ILE A 106 5.81 1.67 12.84
C ILE A 106 6.77 1.15 11.77
N GLY A 107 6.32 1.08 10.51
CA GLY A 107 7.15 0.60 9.41
C GLY A 107 8.38 1.48 9.17
N GLY A 108 8.22 2.80 9.15
CA GLY A 108 9.32 3.75 9.00
C GLY A 108 10.35 3.68 10.13
N ALA A 109 9.89 3.60 11.39
CA ALA A 109 10.75 3.45 12.56
C ALA A 109 11.53 2.13 12.55
N THR A 110 10.85 1.03 12.19
CA THR A 110 11.47 -0.30 12.08
C THR A 110 12.53 -0.31 10.97
N LEU A 111 12.25 0.30 9.83
CA LEU A 111 13.21 0.41 8.73
C LEU A 111 14.48 1.17 9.17
N ILE A 112 14.31 2.33 9.81
CA ILE A 112 15.43 3.12 10.31
C ILE A 112 16.23 2.31 11.33
N GLN A 113 15.59 1.67 12.30
CA GLN A 113 16.25 0.79 13.26
C GLN A 113 17.05 -0.31 12.58
N THR A 114 16.48 -0.99 11.59
CA THR A 114 17.12 -2.12 10.91
C THR A 114 18.35 -1.69 10.10
N VAL A 115 18.26 -0.53 9.45
CA VAL A 115 19.35 -0.06 8.56
C VAL A 115 20.46 0.65 9.35
N THR A 116 20.12 1.40 10.39
CA THR A 116 21.08 2.27 11.10
C THR A 116 21.52 1.72 12.45
N GLY A 117 20.80 0.74 13.00
CA GLY A 117 21.05 0.19 14.33
C GLY A 117 20.62 1.10 15.50
N VAL A 118 20.01 2.26 15.22
CA VAL A 118 19.49 3.14 16.28
C VAL A 118 18.28 2.51 16.98
N PRO A 119 18.02 2.81 18.28
CA PRO A 119 16.87 2.26 18.96
C PRO A 119 15.56 2.72 18.32
N TYR A 120 14.53 1.85 18.37
CA TYR A 120 13.24 2.06 17.72
C TYR A 120 12.60 3.43 18.02
N TRP A 121 12.65 3.87 19.29
CA TRP A 121 12.08 5.16 19.68
C TRP A 121 12.77 6.35 18.99
N ALA A 122 14.09 6.28 18.77
CA ALA A 122 14.82 7.32 18.06
C ALA A 122 14.48 7.32 16.57
N GLY A 123 14.33 6.13 15.96
CA GLY A 123 13.80 5.98 14.61
C GLY A 123 12.40 6.55 14.45
N LEU A 124 11.53 6.31 15.43
CA LEU A 124 10.16 6.83 15.45
C LEU A 124 10.11 8.35 15.51
N LEU A 125 10.91 8.96 16.41
CA LEU A 125 10.99 10.41 16.52
C LEU A 125 11.58 11.06 15.28
N LEU A 126 12.64 10.48 14.72
CA LEU A 126 13.27 10.99 13.49
C LEU A 126 12.30 10.94 12.31
N PHE A 127 11.66 9.79 12.10
CA PHE A 127 10.67 9.63 11.04
C PHE A 127 9.50 10.59 11.21
N GLY A 128 8.95 10.68 12.42
CA GLY A 128 7.85 11.58 12.74
C GLY A 128 8.20 13.04 12.52
N ALA A 129 9.37 13.49 12.98
CA ALA A 129 9.85 14.85 12.77
C ALA A 129 9.97 15.19 11.28
N VAL A 130 10.57 14.31 10.50
CA VAL A 130 10.70 14.48 9.03
C VAL A 130 9.34 14.59 8.36
N VAL A 131 8.40 13.68 8.70
CA VAL A 131 7.04 13.69 8.13
C VAL A 131 6.29 14.98 8.49
N ILE A 132 6.35 15.41 9.75
CA ILE A 132 5.67 16.63 10.21
C ILE A 132 6.26 17.87 9.51
N LEU A 133 7.57 18.01 9.49
CA LEU A 133 8.24 19.13 8.82
C LEU A 133 7.93 19.15 7.33
N TYR A 134 8.06 18.00 6.68
CA TYR A 134 7.75 17.85 5.28
C TYR A 134 6.31 18.27 4.96
N THR A 135 5.34 17.81 5.76
CA THR A 135 3.93 18.09 5.54
C THR A 135 3.58 19.56 5.83
N ALA A 136 4.17 20.15 6.88
CA ALA A 136 3.91 21.52 7.29
C ALA A 136 4.39 22.56 6.24
N PHE A 137 5.52 22.29 5.57
CA PHE A 137 6.13 23.25 4.65
C PHE A 137 5.69 23.11 3.18
N ARG A 138 4.83 22.14 2.85
CA ARG A 138 4.48 21.85 1.45
C ARG A 138 3.07 22.25 1.06
N GLY A 139 3.01 23.01 -0.03
CA GLY A 139 1.77 23.22 -0.78
C GLY A 139 1.47 22.04 -1.72
N PHE A 140 0.21 21.89 -2.15
CA PHE A 140 -0.30 20.78 -2.98
C PHE A 140 0.58 20.45 -4.20
N ARG A 141 1.11 21.44 -4.91
CA ARG A 141 1.97 21.23 -6.08
C ARG A 141 3.31 20.57 -5.74
N ALA A 142 3.89 20.95 -4.61
CA ALA A 142 5.16 20.38 -4.18
C ALA A 142 4.98 18.92 -3.73
N VAL A 143 3.85 18.58 -3.09
CA VAL A 143 3.50 17.20 -2.73
C VAL A 143 3.43 16.33 -3.99
N VAL A 144 2.67 16.73 -5.01
CA VAL A 144 2.53 15.97 -6.25
C VAL A 144 3.86 15.74 -6.97
N LEU A 145 4.73 16.74 -7.01
CA LEU A 145 6.06 16.60 -7.63
C LEU A 145 6.95 15.60 -6.90
N THR A 146 6.94 15.64 -5.57
CA THR A 146 7.74 14.69 -4.79
C THR A 146 7.16 13.29 -4.79
N ASP A 147 5.84 13.15 -4.76
CA ASP A 147 5.18 11.86 -4.90
C ASP A 147 5.53 11.24 -6.27
N THR A 148 5.58 12.06 -7.33
CA THR A 148 6.01 11.60 -8.64
C THR A 148 7.45 11.07 -8.59
N LEU A 149 8.38 11.82 -8.00
CA LEU A 149 9.76 11.39 -7.84
C LEU A 149 9.86 10.11 -6.98
N GLN A 150 9.16 10.06 -5.86
CA GLN A 150 9.10 8.89 -5.00
C GLN A 150 8.53 7.68 -5.73
N GLY A 151 7.47 7.84 -6.51
CA GLY A 151 6.89 6.77 -7.33
C GLY A 151 7.89 6.20 -8.34
N ILE A 152 8.67 7.06 -9.00
CA ILE A 152 9.75 6.64 -9.92
C ILE A 152 10.83 5.87 -9.15
N VAL A 153 11.33 6.42 -8.04
CA VAL A 153 12.37 5.79 -7.21
C VAL A 153 11.90 4.43 -6.69
N MET A 154 10.66 4.34 -6.19
CA MET A 154 10.08 3.07 -5.72
C MET A 154 9.99 2.05 -6.85
N THR A 155 9.50 2.44 -8.02
CA THR A 155 9.38 1.54 -9.16
C THR A 155 10.74 1.03 -9.63
N CYS A 156 11.70 1.93 -9.84
CA CYS A 156 13.06 1.55 -10.22
C CYS A 156 13.73 0.69 -9.14
N GLY A 157 13.60 1.07 -7.87
CA GLY A 157 14.15 0.32 -6.73
C GLY A 157 13.60 -1.11 -6.64
N THR A 158 12.31 -1.29 -6.87
CA THR A 158 11.67 -2.62 -6.88
C THR A 158 12.24 -3.50 -7.99
N PHE A 159 12.38 -2.98 -9.20
CA PHE A 159 12.98 -3.74 -10.32
C PHE A 159 14.45 -4.04 -10.07
N LEU A 160 15.22 -3.09 -9.56
CA LEU A 160 16.62 -3.31 -9.20
C LEU A 160 16.76 -4.37 -8.11
N MET A 161 15.94 -4.30 -7.06
CA MET A 161 15.93 -5.30 -5.99
C MET A 161 15.61 -6.69 -6.54
N LEU A 162 14.60 -6.83 -7.37
CA LEU A 162 14.25 -8.09 -8.02
C LEU A 162 15.41 -8.63 -8.86
N PHE A 163 16.03 -7.77 -9.68
CA PHE A 163 17.17 -8.14 -10.50
C PHE A 163 18.35 -8.65 -9.66
N PHE A 164 18.71 -7.94 -8.59
CA PHE A 164 19.81 -8.35 -7.73
C PHE A 164 19.52 -9.63 -6.95
N ILE A 165 18.28 -9.82 -6.46
CA ILE A 165 17.87 -11.06 -5.78
C ILE A 165 18.01 -12.25 -6.73
N ILE A 166 17.47 -12.18 -7.94
CA ILE A 166 17.54 -13.26 -8.92
C ILE A 166 19.01 -13.56 -9.27
N ARG A 167 19.82 -12.52 -9.46
CA ARG A 167 21.25 -12.69 -9.81
C ARG A 167 22.06 -13.28 -8.67
N GLN A 168 21.85 -12.87 -7.43
CA GLN A 168 22.60 -13.39 -6.27
C GLN A 168 22.23 -14.82 -5.91
N CYS A 169 20.98 -15.20 -6.14
CA CYS A 169 20.49 -16.54 -5.81
C CYS A 169 20.73 -17.58 -6.93
N GLY A 170 21.39 -17.20 -8.04
CA GLY A 170 21.70 -18.13 -9.13
C GLY A 170 20.55 -18.33 -10.13
N GLY A 171 19.46 -17.59 -9.99
CA GLY A 171 18.26 -17.70 -10.84
C GLY A 171 17.03 -18.12 -10.08
N MET A 172 15.89 -18.11 -10.77
CA MET A 172 14.60 -18.41 -10.15
C MET A 172 14.49 -19.88 -9.71
N GLU A 173 15.10 -20.79 -10.47
CA GLU A 173 15.14 -22.22 -10.16
C GLU A 173 15.91 -22.51 -8.88
N ASP A 174 17.07 -21.89 -8.72
CA ASP A 174 17.89 -22.03 -7.51
C ASP A 174 17.21 -21.43 -6.28
N ILE A 175 16.49 -20.31 -6.44
CA ILE A 175 15.67 -19.73 -5.35
C ILE A 175 14.63 -20.75 -4.88
N VAL A 176 13.89 -21.37 -5.79
CA VAL A 176 12.85 -22.36 -5.45
C VAL A 176 13.48 -23.59 -4.79
N ASN A 177 14.60 -24.08 -5.31
CA ASN A 177 15.31 -25.22 -4.73
C ASN A 177 15.82 -24.93 -3.33
N GLN A 178 16.43 -23.76 -3.09
CA GLN A 178 16.92 -23.35 -1.77
C GLN A 178 15.76 -23.18 -0.78
N LEU A 179 14.63 -22.65 -1.20
CA LEU A 179 13.44 -22.54 -0.37
C LEU A 179 12.89 -23.92 0.04
N ASN A 180 12.87 -24.87 -0.89
CA ASN A 180 12.43 -26.23 -0.62
C ASN A 180 13.38 -26.97 0.34
N VAL A 181 14.69 -26.72 0.24
CA VAL A 181 15.68 -27.31 1.15
C VAL A 181 15.63 -26.69 2.53
N SER A 182 15.50 -25.37 2.59
CA SER A 182 15.49 -24.62 3.87
C SER A 182 14.19 -24.83 4.67
N ASN A 183 13.09 -25.07 4.00
CA ASN A 183 11.78 -25.28 4.58
C ASN A 183 11.12 -26.51 3.96
N PRO A 184 11.43 -27.74 4.47
CA PRO A 184 10.82 -28.96 3.97
C PRO A 184 9.30 -28.92 4.11
N GLY A 185 8.60 -28.91 2.97
CA GLY A 185 7.15 -28.75 2.92
C GLY A 185 6.67 -27.34 2.57
N TRP A 186 7.58 -26.43 2.31
CA TRP A 186 7.26 -25.17 1.64
C TRP A 186 6.84 -25.50 0.21
N ASP A 187 5.63 -25.15 -0.16
CA ASP A 187 5.08 -25.39 -1.48
C ASP A 187 4.76 -24.03 -2.12
N LEU A 188 5.06 -23.88 -3.41
CA LEU A 188 4.69 -22.69 -4.19
C LEU A 188 3.20 -22.35 -4.02
N MET A 189 2.38 -23.33 -3.69
CA MET A 189 0.92 -23.22 -3.59
C MET A 189 0.38 -23.01 -2.17
N GLY A 190 1.22 -22.94 -1.12
CA GLY A 190 0.59 -22.60 0.10
C GLY A 190 1.14 -23.00 1.45
N LYS A 191 2.33 -23.56 1.54
CA LYS A 191 2.90 -23.90 2.85
C LYS A 191 4.05 -22.96 3.17
N GLY A 192 3.80 -21.98 4.02
CA GLY A 192 4.85 -21.17 4.63
C GLY A 192 5.49 -21.87 5.84
N THR A 193 6.31 -21.15 6.58
CA THR A 193 7.08 -21.62 7.73
C THR A 193 6.21 -22.29 8.83
N TYR A 194 4.91 -22.00 8.90
CA TYR A 194 4.01 -22.48 9.94
C TYR A 194 3.24 -23.77 9.61
N GLY A 195 3.44 -24.42 8.46
CA GLY A 195 2.89 -25.76 8.19
C GLY A 195 1.40 -25.83 7.84
N LYS A 196 0.88 -27.07 7.88
CA LYS A 196 -0.39 -27.51 7.28
C LYS A 196 -1.68 -26.95 7.88
N ASP A 197 -1.68 -26.38 9.06
CA ASP A 197 -2.89 -26.17 9.86
C ASP A 197 -3.40 -24.71 9.91
N ILE A 198 -2.93 -23.85 9.02
CA ILE A 198 -3.31 -22.44 9.08
C ILE A 198 -4.57 -22.20 8.25
N ALA A 199 -5.60 -21.68 8.92
CA ALA A 199 -6.90 -21.31 8.36
C ALA A 199 -6.81 -20.38 7.13
N VAL A 200 -5.67 -19.69 6.95
CA VAL A 200 -5.36 -18.80 5.82
C VAL A 200 -5.40 -19.52 4.47
N LEU A 201 -5.16 -20.83 4.45
CA LEU A 201 -5.16 -21.64 3.23
C LEU A 201 -6.52 -22.24 2.89
N GLN A 202 -7.54 -22.03 3.72
CA GLN A 202 -8.87 -22.52 3.42
C GLN A 202 -9.51 -21.68 2.31
N PRO A 203 -10.20 -22.31 1.34
CA PRO A 203 -10.87 -21.60 0.25
C PRO A 203 -11.80 -20.49 0.72
N GLY A 204 -12.47 -20.67 1.85
CA GLY A 204 -13.34 -19.66 2.45
C GLY A 204 -12.61 -18.40 2.91
N TYR A 205 -11.40 -18.54 3.44
CA TYR A 205 -10.55 -17.40 3.83
C TYR A 205 -10.04 -16.66 2.59
N MET A 206 -9.62 -17.36 1.56
CA MET A 206 -9.21 -16.78 0.28
C MET A 206 -10.35 -15.99 -0.37
N VAL A 207 -11.57 -16.52 -0.34
CA VAL A 207 -12.76 -15.84 -0.88
C VAL A 207 -13.13 -14.62 -0.05
N SER A 208 -12.94 -14.64 1.27
CA SER A 208 -13.26 -13.49 2.12
C SER A 208 -12.41 -12.26 1.79
N TYR A 209 -11.16 -12.45 1.33
CA TYR A 209 -10.33 -11.34 0.83
C TYR A 209 -10.82 -10.72 -0.49
N TRP A 210 -11.69 -11.42 -1.22
CA TRP A 210 -12.31 -10.86 -2.43
C TRP A 210 -13.53 -9.99 -2.12
N VAL A 211 -14.13 -10.18 -0.96
CA VAL A 211 -15.39 -9.53 -0.56
C VAL A 211 -15.11 -8.29 0.31
N LEU A 212 -13.97 -8.22 0.98
CA LEU A 212 -13.52 -7.08 1.79
C LEU A 212 -12.69 -6.10 0.98
#